data_aad326ddcb01b727be8a5007e9032a44
#
_entry.id   aad326ddcb01b727be8a5007e9032a44
#
_cell.length_a   1.000
_cell.length_b   1.000
_cell.length_c   1.000
_cell.angle_alpha   90.00
_cell.angle_beta   90.00
_cell.angle_gamma   90.00
#
_symmetry.space_group_name_H-M   'P 1'
#
loop_
_entity.id
_entity.type
_entity.pdbx_description
1 polymer ?
#
loop_
_entity_poly.entity_id
_entity_poly.type
_entity_poly.pdbx_seq_one_letter_code
_entity_poly.pdbx_strand_id
1 'polypeptide(L)'
;MLTLKHALTFITLFFVGLSNMVSAEALPTPKQPTPYVIPSAPNIKANAYLVIDFNSGHVLAEKRANDRIEPASLTKIMTGYVVINELANGNMSLDDMVTISKKAWKMPGSKMFIEVGKQVSVRNLMKGMVIQSGNDASVALAEHIAGSEDVFAQLMNKYAESLGMTNTNFMNATGLPHPDHYTSAKDLTLLTKALISKFPEEYSWYSEKKFTFNNITQYNRNKLLWQDPTVDGLKTGHTESAGYCLVTSAKREKMRLISVVLGTSSAKMRIQESQKLLNYGFRFFETHSIYKAKQRLNDVKVWEGNRDLVGVGLAKDLYITIPRGQYKNIKIESTVHPEIKAPLAAGQELGALHISLGDKVISEQTLVALDTIEEGSFIKKLMDQVKLFISSIFG
;
A
#
# COMPACT_ATOMS: atom_id res chain seq x y z
N MET A 1 -10.17 40.00 -108.34
CA MET A 1 -10.20 40.65 -107.07
C MET A 1 -9.74 39.66 -106.06
N LEU A 2 -8.72 40.00 -105.34
CA LEU A 2 -7.86 39.13 -104.54
C LEU A 2 -8.55 38.54 -103.34
N THR A 3 -8.24 37.25 -103.09
CA THR A 3 -8.40 36.61 -101.79
C THR A 3 -7.14 35.90 -101.38
N LEU A 4 -6.55 36.34 -100.35
CA LEU A 4 -5.31 35.82 -99.77
C LEU A 4 -5.64 34.63 -98.82
N LYS A 5 -5.08 33.47 -99.09
CA LYS A 5 -5.15 32.29 -98.17
C LYS A 5 -3.84 32.17 -97.40
N HIS A 6 -3.90 32.30 -96.10
CA HIS A 6 -2.77 32.03 -95.24
C HIS A 6 -2.83 30.59 -94.78
N ALA A 7 -1.78 29.83 -95.05
CA ALA A 7 -1.56 28.49 -94.49
C ALA A 7 -0.92 28.61 -93.09
N LEU A 8 -1.54 28.00 -92.14
CA LEU A 8 -1.03 27.89 -90.77
C LEU A 8 -0.40 26.50 -90.60
N THR A 9 0.91 26.50 -90.49
CA THR A 9 1.68 25.25 -90.23
C THR A 9 1.66 24.99 -88.69
N PHE A 10 1.09 23.86 -88.23
CA PHE A 10 1.15 23.41 -86.86
C PHE A 10 2.44 22.59 -86.70
N ILE A 11 3.35 23.07 -85.83
CA ILE A 11 4.48 22.33 -85.33
C ILE A 11 4.07 21.67 -84.04
N THR A 12 3.95 20.35 -84.00
CA THR A 12 3.66 19.56 -82.79
C THR A 12 5.00 19.21 -82.13
N LEU A 13 5.29 19.91 -81.01
CA LEU A 13 6.40 19.54 -80.15
C LEU A 13 5.97 18.38 -79.23
N PHE A 14 6.64 17.23 -79.40
CA PHE A 14 6.49 16.08 -78.53
C PHE A 14 7.37 16.29 -77.25
N PHE A 15 6.78 16.66 -76.15
CA PHE A 15 7.47 16.67 -74.86
C PHE A 15 7.43 15.25 -74.26
N VAL A 16 8.57 14.56 -74.29
CA VAL A 16 8.78 13.31 -73.56
C VAL A 16 9.10 13.70 -72.07
N GLY A 17 8.10 13.72 -71.29
CA GLY A 17 8.27 13.88 -69.79
C GLY A 17 8.80 12.58 -69.20
N LEU A 18 10.08 12.53 -68.84
CA LEU A 18 10.58 11.52 -67.88
C LEU A 18 9.96 11.77 -66.52
N SER A 19 8.92 11.00 -66.16
CA SER A 19 8.40 10.94 -64.81
C SER A 19 9.38 10.14 -63.94
N ASN A 20 10.20 10.83 -63.17
CA ASN A 20 10.91 10.23 -62.07
C ASN A 20 9.86 9.81 -61.01
N MET A 21 9.49 8.54 -60.99
CA MET A 21 8.78 7.93 -59.88
C MET A 21 9.75 7.91 -58.69
N VAL A 22 9.64 8.91 -57.83
CA VAL A 22 10.21 8.86 -56.51
C VAL A 22 9.37 7.81 -55.73
N SER A 23 9.95 6.63 -55.50
CA SER A 23 9.38 5.64 -54.57
C SER A 23 9.27 6.30 -53.20
N ALA A 24 8.06 6.62 -52.81
CA ALA A 24 7.79 7.02 -51.43
C ALA A 24 8.13 5.81 -50.55
N GLU A 25 9.26 5.88 -49.87
CA GLU A 25 9.60 4.94 -48.81
C GLU A 25 8.48 5.02 -47.78
N ALA A 26 7.75 3.91 -47.56
CA ALA A 26 6.67 3.83 -46.60
C ALA A 26 7.26 4.14 -45.22
N LEU A 27 6.78 5.21 -44.59
CA LEU A 27 7.12 5.54 -43.20
C LEU A 27 6.90 4.30 -42.35
N PRO A 28 7.87 3.94 -41.47
CA PRO A 28 7.72 2.78 -40.63
C PRO A 28 6.42 2.93 -39.82
N THR A 29 5.50 2.01 -40.01
CA THR A 29 4.27 1.91 -39.19
C THR A 29 4.67 1.89 -37.74
N PRO A 30 4.05 2.72 -36.87
CA PRO A 30 4.30 2.68 -35.46
C PRO A 30 4.10 1.24 -34.98
N LYS A 31 5.14 0.63 -34.40
CA LYS A 31 5.01 -0.70 -33.76
C LYS A 31 3.86 -0.62 -32.77
N GLN A 32 2.78 -1.33 -33.04
CA GLN A 32 1.73 -1.51 -32.04
C GLN A 32 2.40 -2.01 -30.75
N PRO A 33 2.09 -1.43 -29.59
CA PRO A 33 2.66 -1.90 -28.35
C PRO A 33 2.31 -3.38 -28.20
N THR A 34 3.33 -4.22 -28.11
CA THR A 34 3.14 -5.66 -27.87
C THR A 34 2.27 -5.82 -26.62
N PRO A 35 1.18 -6.61 -26.68
CA PRO A 35 0.35 -6.85 -25.51
C PRO A 35 1.23 -7.35 -24.37
N TYR A 36 1.29 -6.60 -23.26
CA TYR A 36 2.05 -7.03 -22.10
C TYR A 36 1.27 -8.14 -21.41
N VAL A 37 1.80 -9.35 -21.46
CA VAL A 37 1.21 -10.52 -20.80
C VAL A 37 1.83 -10.64 -19.41
N ILE A 38 1.06 -10.36 -18.35
CA ILE A 38 1.44 -10.74 -17.00
C ILE A 38 1.24 -12.25 -16.90
N PRO A 39 2.28 -13.04 -16.61
CA PRO A 39 2.09 -14.47 -16.36
C PRO A 39 1.23 -14.66 -15.12
N SER A 40 0.52 -15.77 -15.06
CA SER A 40 -0.23 -16.15 -13.86
C SER A 40 0.67 -16.14 -12.63
N ALA A 41 0.09 -15.82 -11.47
CA ALA A 41 0.81 -15.86 -10.20
C ALA A 41 1.46 -17.24 -9.98
N PRO A 42 2.66 -17.30 -9.36
CA PRO A 42 3.36 -18.54 -9.14
C PRO A 42 2.54 -19.48 -8.24
N ASN A 43 2.65 -20.78 -8.46
CA ASN A 43 2.06 -21.76 -7.56
C ASN A 43 2.80 -21.71 -6.21
N ILE A 44 2.10 -21.29 -5.17
CA ILE A 44 2.60 -21.14 -3.80
C ILE A 44 2.11 -22.29 -2.93
N LYS A 45 3.05 -23.01 -2.33
CA LYS A 45 2.78 -24.14 -1.42
C LYS A 45 2.50 -23.63 0.00
N ALA A 46 1.36 -22.96 0.16
CA ALA A 46 0.86 -22.43 1.43
C ALA A 46 -0.66 -22.63 1.52
N ASN A 47 -1.21 -22.63 2.73
CA ASN A 47 -2.64 -22.69 2.98
C ASN A 47 -3.32 -21.41 2.51
N ALA A 48 -2.77 -20.26 2.90
CA ALA A 48 -3.18 -18.95 2.45
C ALA A 48 -1.97 -18.06 2.19
N TYR A 49 -2.12 -17.09 1.27
CA TYR A 49 -1.10 -16.08 1.02
C TYR A 49 -1.71 -14.82 0.42
N LEU A 50 -0.97 -13.73 0.59
CA LEU A 50 -1.28 -12.44 -0.03
C LEU A 50 0.03 -11.71 -0.31
N VAL A 51 0.15 -11.09 -1.47
CA VAL A 51 1.19 -10.10 -1.75
C VAL A 51 0.57 -8.84 -2.33
N ILE A 52 0.91 -7.70 -1.74
CA ILE A 52 0.42 -6.39 -2.16
C ILE A 52 1.58 -5.41 -2.38
N ASP A 53 1.31 -4.39 -3.18
CA ASP A 53 2.09 -3.16 -3.12
C ASP A 53 1.69 -2.33 -1.90
N PHE A 54 2.67 -1.89 -1.15
CA PHE A 54 2.48 -1.13 0.08
C PHE A 54 1.80 0.23 -0.16
N ASN A 55 2.22 0.95 -1.20
CA ASN A 55 1.76 2.31 -1.46
C ASN A 55 0.33 2.34 -2.01
N SER A 56 0.09 1.63 -3.11
CA SER A 56 -1.21 1.60 -3.78
C SER A 56 -2.23 0.67 -3.11
N GLY A 57 -1.76 -0.32 -2.35
CA GLY A 57 -2.61 -1.39 -1.82
C GLY A 57 -3.03 -2.42 -2.86
N HIS A 58 -2.52 -2.32 -4.11
CA HIS A 58 -2.88 -3.24 -5.18
C HIS A 58 -2.47 -4.68 -4.86
N VAL A 59 -3.43 -5.61 -4.96
CA VAL A 59 -3.20 -7.04 -4.77
C VAL A 59 -2.56 -7.63 -6.02
N LEU A 60 -1.35 -8.17 -5.87
CA LEU A 60 -0.60 -8.77 -6.97
C LEU A 60 -0.88 -10.27 -7.12
N ALA A 61 -1.05 -10.95 -6.00
CA ALA A 61 -1.45 -12.35 -5.96
C ALA A 61 -2.01 -12.71 -4.58
N GLU A 62 -3.04 -13.55 -4.56
CA GLU A 62 -3.65 -14.03 -3.32
C GLU A 62 -4.22 -15.44 -3.45
N LYS A 63 -4.38 -16.09 -2.31
CA LYS A 63 -5.13 -17.33 -2.13
C LYS A 63 -5.69 -17.35 -0.72
N ARG A 64 -7.01 -17.50 -0.58
CA ARG A 64 -7.69 -17.62 0.72
C ARG A 64 -7.28 -16.50 1.70
N ALA A 65 -7.09 -15.27 1.20
CA ALA A 65 -6.51 -14.17 1.96
C ALA A 65 -7.38 -13.71 3.14
N ASN A 66 -8.68 -13.98 3.11
CA ASN A 66 -9.64 -13.63 4.16
C ASN A 66 -9.94 -14.79 5.13
N ASP A 67 -9.42 -16.00 4.88
CA ASP A 67 -9.69 -17.13 5.75
C ASP A 67 -9.04 -16.94 7.13
N ARG A 68 -9.79 -17.32 8.17
CA ARG A 68 -9.32 -17.32 9.56
C ARG A 68 -8.34 -18.45 9.77
N ILE A 69 -7.12 -18.13 10.13
CA ILE A 69 -6.03 -19.06 10.36
C ILE A 69 -5.37 -18.71 11.70
N GLU A 70 -4.88 -19.71 12.41
CA GLU A 70 -4.10 -19.52 13.63
C GLU A 70 -2.82 -18.71 13.32
N PRO A 71 -2.59 -17.55 13.99
CA PRO A 71 -1.46 -16.67 13.67
C PRO A 71 -0.11 -17.17 14.15
N ALA A 72 -0.08 -18.06 15.14
CA ALA A 72 1.15 -18.37 15.86
C ALA A 72 1.87 -17.08 16.30
N SER A 73 3.20 -17.04 16.31
CA SER A 73 3.95 -15.84 16.71
C SER A 73 3.85 -14.63 15.77
N LEU A 74 3.03 -14.69 14.69
CA LEU A 74 2.68 -13.47 13.95
C LEU A 74 1.83 -12.51 14.81
N THR A 75 1.16 -13.02 15.83
CA THR A 75 0.50 -12.25 16.90
C THR A 75 1.39 -11.13 17.46
N LYS A 76 2.70 -11.40 17.57
CA LYS A 76 3.67 -10.44 18.11
C LYS A 76 3.88 -9.19 17.26
N ILE A 77 3.36 -9.17 16.03
CA ILE A 77 3.28 -7.94 15.23
C ILE A 77 2.29 -6.97 15.91
N MET A 78 1.12 -7.49 16.35
CA MET A 78 0.16 -6.67 17.10
C MET A 78 0.68 -6.32 18.49
N THR A 79 1.31 -7.25 19.19
CA THR A 79 1.94 -6.96 20.49
C THR A 79 2.93 -5.81 20.37
N GLY A 80 3.82 -5.87 19.36
CA GLY A 80 4.76 -4.77 19.08
C GLY A 80 4.07 -3.47 18.68
N TYR A 81 3.02 -3.56 17.86
CA TYR A 81 2.23 -2.39 17.45
C TYR A 81 1.61 -1.67 18.64
N VAL A 82 1.03 -2.41 19.61
CA VAL A 82 0.49 -1.83 20.87
C VAL A 82 1.59 -1.16 21.66
N VAL A 83 2.72 -1.87 21.92
CA VAL A 83 3.86 -1.30 22.67
C VAL A 83 4.36 0.00 22.02
N ILE A 84 4.51 0.01 20.72
CA ILE A 84 4.99 1.20 19.98
C ILE A 84 3.97 2.35 20.05
N ASN A 85 2.65 2.06 20.01
CA ASN A 85 1.64 3.10 20.24
C ASN A 85 1.73 3.70 21.63
N GLU A 86 1.95 2.90 22.68
CA GLU A 86 2.13 3.41 24.05
C GLU A 86 3.39 4.29 24.18
N LEU A 87 4.47 3.91 23.51
CA LEU A 87 5.68 4.74 23.41
C LEU A 87 5.41 6.06 22.69
N ALA A 88 4.72 6.03 21.55
CA ALA A 88 4.41 7.20 20.74
C ALA A 88 3.44 8.17 21.46
N ASN A 89 2.55 7.65 22.31
CA ASN A 89 1.63 8.45 23.12
C ASN A 89 2.28 9.00 24.40
N GLY A 90 3.53 8.64 24.70
CA GLY A 90 4.25 9.06 25.89
C GLY A 90 3.77 8.38 27.18
N ASN A 91 3.01 7.28 27.07
CA ASN A 91 2.52 6.51 28.22
C ASN A 91 3.62 5.63 28.84
N MET A 92 4.69 5.40 28.11
CA MET A 92 5.89 4.66 28.56
C MET A 92 7.12 5.11 27.77
N SER A 93 8.29 4.72 28.28
CA SER A 93 9.62 4.98 27.69
C SER A 93 10.33 3.67 27.36
N LEU A 94 11.24 3.70 26.40
CA LEU A 94 12.10 2.56 26.08
C LEU A 94 13.03 2.17 27.24
N ASP A 95 13.31 3.12 28.14
CA ASP A 95 14.22 2.94 29.27
C ASP A 95 13.47 2.57 30.57
N ASP A 96 12.12 2.49 30.53
CA ASP A 96 11.31 2.01 31.66
C ASP A 96 11.70 0.57 32.01
N MET A 97 11.82 0.31 33.32
CA MET A 97 12.24 -0.98 33.86
C MET A 97 11.03 -1.82 34.24
N VAL A 98 10.88 -2.95 33.53
CA VAL A 98 9.79 -3.91 33.73
C VAL A 98 10.24 -4.98 34.70
N THR A 99 9.54 -5.14 35.84
CA THR A 99 9.75 -6.24 36.77
C THR A 99 9.16 -7.53 36.21
N ILE A 100 9.98 -8.56 36.08
CA ILE A 100 9.60 -9.81 35.44
C ILE A 100 8.77 -10.68 36.38
N SER A 101 7.53 -10.96 35.99
CA SER A 101 6.62 -11.83 36.72
C SER A 101 7.00 -13.31 36.62
N LYS A 102 6.48 -14.13 37.53
CA LYS A 102 6.59 -15.59 37.46
C LYS A 102 5.87 -16.15 36.23
N LYS A 103 4.76 -15.53 35.78
CA LYS A 103 4.04 -15.91 34.55
C LYS A 103 4.91 -15.68 33.33
N ALA A 104 5.45 -14.50 33.14
CA ALA A 104 6.34 -14.17 32.02
C ALA A 104 7.57 -15.09 31.96
N TRP A 105 8.26 -15.27 33.08
CA TRP A 105 9.43 -16.15 33.17
C TRP A 105 9.14 -17.61 32.79
N LYS A 106 7.95 -18.16 33.20
CA LYS A 106 7.56 -19.53 32.93
C LYS A 106 7.06 -19.79 31.53
N MET A 107 6.85 -18.76 30.70
CA MET A 107 6.27 -18.93 29.37
C MET A 107 7.00 -19.99 28.56
N PRO A 108 6.27 -20.94 27.92
CA PRO A 108 6.86 -21.96 27.08
C PRO A 108 7.25 -21.40 25.70
N GLY A 109 7.97 -22.21 24.92
CA GLY A 109 8.34 -21.90 23.56
C GLY A 109 9.58 -21.00 23.44
N SER A 110 9.56 -20.05 22.53
CA SER A 110 10.70 -19.14 22.31
C SER A 110 10.89 -18.16 23.48
N LYS A 111 12.13 -17.98 23.92
CA LYS A 111 12.50 -17.13 25.06
C LYS A 111 13.68 -16.22 24.73
N MET A 112 13.71 -15.03 25.33
CA MET A 112 14.93 -14.24 25.44
C MET A 112 15.73 -14.54 26.73
N PHE A 113 15.17 -15.40 27.62
CA PHE A 113 15.76 -15.85 28.90
C PHE A 113 15.84 -14.76 29.95
N ILE A 114 14.67 -14.09 30.19
CA ILE A 114 14.51 -13.20 31.34
C ILE A 114 14.35 -14.01 32.64
N GLU A 115 14.70 -13.39 33.78
CA GLU A 115 14.66 -14.02 35.09
C GLU A 115 13.58 -13.40 36.00
N VAL A 116 12.86 -14.23 36.75
CA VAL A 116 11.80 -13.79 37.66
C VAL A 116 12.33 -12.81 38.71
N GLY A 117 11.60 -11.73 38.93
CA GLY A 117 11.94 -10.68 39.90
C GLY A 117 13.04 -9.71 39.45
N LYS A 118 13.71 -9.97 38.34
CA LYS A 118 14.67 -9.02 37.76
C LYS A 118 13.93 -7.92 37.00
N GLN A 119 14.62 -6.81 36.78
CA GLN A 119 14.13 -5.72 35.96
C GLN A 119 14.82 -5.74 34.59
N VAL A 120 14.02 -5.57 33.51
CA VAL A 120 14.50 -5.52 32.14
C VAL A 120 13.86 -4.32 31.45
N SER A 121 14.66 -3.54 30.72
CA SER A 121 14.11 -2.37 30.01
C SER A 121 13.13 -2.77 28.90
N VAL A 122 12.15 -1.92 28.64
CA VAL A 122 11.20 -2.05 27.52
C VAL A 122 11.95 -2.26 26.20
N ARG A 123 13.01 -1.51 25.99
CA ARG A 123 13.91 -1.64 24.81
C ARG A 123 14.43 -3.08 24.63
N ASN A 124 14.93 -3.69 25.68
CA ASN A 124 15.48 -5.05 25.61
C ASN A 124 14.36 -6.08 25.43
N LEU A 125 13.22 -5.92 26.09
CA LEU A 125 12.07 -6.79 25.91
C LEU A 125 11.53 -6.73 24.48
N MET A 126 11.43 -5.53 23.88
CA MET A 126 11.03 -5.36 22.49
C MET A 126 11.99 -6.05 21.54
N LYS A 127 13.30 -5.87 21.71
CA LYS A 127 14.31 -6.56 20.88
C LYS A 127 14.25 -8.08 21.04
N GLY A 128 14.11 -8.59 22.26
CA GLY A 128 13.94 -10.02 22.51
C GLY A 128 12.66 -10.59 21.89
N MET A 129 11.57 -9.86 21.92
CA MET A 129 10.31 -10.25 21.28
C MET A 129 10.38 -10.22 19.74
N VAL A 130 10.93 -9.16 19.16
CA VAL A 130 10.98 -8.97 17.71
C VAL A 130 11.95 -9.95 17.06
N ILE A 131 13.18 -10.04 17.58
CA ILE A 131 14.29 -10.78 16.97
C ILE A 131 14.17 -12.28 17.24
N GLN A 132 14.07 -12.67 18.51
CA GLN A 132 14.03 -14.08 18.92
C GLN A 132 12.60 -14.63 19.03
N SER A 133 11.60 -13.77 18.99
CA SER A 133 10.21 -14.16 19.22
C SER A 133 9.93 -14.59 20.67
N GLY A 134 10.58 -13.95 21.66
CA GLY A 134 10.47 -14.29 23.08
C GLY A 134 9.03 -14.20 23.58
N ASN A 135 8.46 -15.34 24.04
CA ASN A 135 7.14 -15.38 24.66
C ASN A 135 7.20 -14.73 26.05
N ASP A 136 8.29 -14.97 26.76
CA ASP A 136 8.60 -14.35 28.05
C ASP A 136 8.60 -12.82 27.96
N ALA A 137 9.30 -12.27 26.97
CA ALA A 137 9.32 -10.83 26.71
C ALA A 137 7.93 -10.27 26.35
N SER A 138 7.15 -11.02 25.52
CA SER A 138 5.82 -10.60 25.10
C SER A 138 4.85 -10.46 26.29
N VAL A 139 4.87 -11.45 27.19
CA VAL A 139 4.00 -11.43 28.38
C VAL A 139 4.46 -10.34 29.36
N ALA A 140 5.77 -10.16 29.57
CA ALA A 140 6.30 -9.10 30.43
C ALA A 140 5.86 -7.70 29.94
N LEU A 141 5.91 -7.45 28.62
CA LEU A 141 5.42 -6.19 28.04
C LEU A 141 3.91 -6.03 28.20
N ALA A 142 3.14 -7.11 27.97
CA ALA A 142 1.69 -7.10 28.10
C ALA A 142 1.25 -6.79 29.55
N GLU A 143 1.88 -7.44 30.53
CA GLU A 143 1.61 -7.19 31.95
C GLU A 143 2.01 -5.77 32.38
N HIS A 144 3.11 -5.24 31.86
CA HIS A 144 3.57 -3.88 32.15
C HIS A 144 2.58 -2.83 31.65
N ILE A 145 2.05 -2.99 30.44
CA ILE A 145 1.13 -2.01 29.81
C ILE A 145 -0.28 -2.11 30.39
N ALA A 146 -0.80 -3.32 30.55
CA ALA A 146 -2.22 -3.54 30.85
C ALA A 146 -2.48 -4.20 32.19
N GLY A 147 -1.46 -4.46 32.99
CA GLY A 147 -1.55 -5.14 34.27
C GLY A 147 -1.77 -6.66 34.16
N SER A 148 -2.32 -7.14 33.04
CA SER A 148 -2.46 -8.57 32.75
C SER A 148 -2.47 -8.84 31.26
N GLU A 149 -2.10 -10.06 30.84
CA GLU A 149 -2.13 -10.49 29.44
C GLU A 149 -3.57 -10.49 28.87
N ASP A 150 -4.58 -10.80 29.69
CA ASP A 150 -5.98 -10.84 29.25
C ASP A 150 -6.52 -9.45 28.91
N VAL A 151 -6.20 -8.44 29.74
CA VAL A 151 -6.54 -7.03 29.46
C VAL A 151 -5.73 -6.52 28.25
N PHE A 152 -4.48 -6.95 28.10
CA PHE A 152 -3.68 -6.62 26.93
C PHE A 152 -4.26 -7.20 25.65
N ALA A 153 -4.78 -8.46 25.68
CA ALA A 153 -5.45 -9.05 24.53
C ALA A 153 -6.69 -8.27 24.10
N GLN A 154 -7.48 -7.75 25.09
CA GLN A 154 -8.59 -6.84 24.77
C GLN A 154 -8.12 -5.55 24.09
N LEU A 155 -6.99 -4.98 24.54
CA LEU A 155 -6.39 -3.81 23.91
C LEU A 155 -5.91 -4.13 22.47
N MET A 156 -5.30 -5.30 22.25
CA MET A 156 -4.93 -5.77 20.91
C MET A 156 -6.14 -5.84 19.99
N ASN A 157 -7.29 -6.34 20.47
CA ASN A 157 -8.52 -6.44 19.69
C ASN A 157 -9.12 -5.07 19.36
N LYS A 158 -9.05 -4.08 20.28
CA LYS A 158 -9.44 -2.69 19.96
C LYS A 158 -8.60 -2.08 18.86
N TYR A 159 -7.29 -2.31 18.87
CA TYR A 159 -6.43 -1.88 17.76
C TYR A 159 -6.74 -2.64 16.46
N ALA A 160 -7.01 -3.94 16.54
CA ALA A 160 -7.41 -4.72 15.36
C ALA A 160 -8.69 -4.16 14.72
N GLU A 161 -9.71 -3.85 15.52
CA GLU A 161 -10.95 -3.21 15.07
C GLU A 161 -10.67 -1.85 14.41
N SER A 162 -9.88 -0.99 15.06
CA SER A 162 -9.51 0.33 14.52
C SER A 162 -8.74 0.28 13.21
N LEU A 163 -8.04 -0.81 12.93
CA LEU A 163 -7.32 -1.07 11.69
C LEU A 163 -8.18 -1.78 10.63
N GLY A 164 -9.43 -2.13 10.94
CA GLY A 164 -10.33 -2.84 10.05
C GLY A 164 -10.00 -4.33 9.87
N MET A 165 -9.35 -4.95 10.87
CA MET A 165 -8.97 -6.38 10.87
C MET A 165 -10.17 -7.25 11.25
N THR A 166 -11.13 -7.39 10.34
CA THR A 166 -12.44 -8.02 10.60
C THR A 166 -12.40 -9.55 10.76
N ASN A 167 -11.31 -10.19 10.38
CA ASN A 167 -11.09 -11.63 10.52
C ASN A 167 -9.99 -11.94 11.53
N THR A 168 -9.88 -11.13 12.59
CA THR A 168 -8.85 -11.29 13.61
C THR A 168 -9.45 -11.22 15.00
N ASN A 169 -8.99 -12.12 15.88
CA ASN A 169 -9.25 -12.08 17.31
C ASN A 169 -8.00 -12.58 18.06
N PHE A 170 -7.50 -11.76 18.98
CA PHE A 170 -6.33 -12.08 19.80
C PHE A 170 -6.77 -12.51 21.19
N MET A 171 -6.23 -13.65 21.67
CA MET A 171 -6.49 -14.21 23.00
C MET A 171 -5.30 -14.09 23.94
N ASN A 172 -4.10 -13.82 23.39
CA ASN A 172 -2.86 -13.66 24.16
C ASN A 172 -1.84 -12.82 23.38
N ALA A 173 -0.77 -12.39 24.05
CA ALA A 173 0.28 -11.56 23.48
C ALA A 173 1.34 -12.35 22.68
N THR A 174 1.31 -13.69 22.72
CA THR A 174 2.39 -14.55 22.24
C THR A 174 2.09 -15.27 20.92
N GLY A 175 0.81 -15.58 20.68
CA GLY A 175 0.35 -16.46 19.61
C GLY A 175 0.42 -17.94 19.98
N LEU A 176 0.39 -18.28 21.26
CA LEU A 176 0.16 -19.65 21.69
C LEU A 176 -1.27 -20.06 21.33
N PRO A 177 -1.49 -21.36 21.03
CA PRO A 177 -2.77 -21.85 20.54
C PRO A 177 -3.94 -21.57 21.49
N HIS A 178 -5.05 -21.10 20.92
CA HIS A 178 -6.35 -20.99 21.57
C HIS A 178 -7.44 -21.09 20.48
N PRO A 179 -8.57 -21.77 20.71
CA PRO A 179 -9.61 -21.95 19.68
C PRO A 179 -10.10 -20.65 19.04
N ASP A 180 -10.18 -19.59 19.82
CA ASP A 180 -10.65 -18.28 19.37
C ASP A 180 -9.51 -17.32 18.97
N HIS A 181 -8.26 -17.82 18.85
CA HIS A 181 -7.12 -17.02 18.44
C HIS A 181 -6.86 -17.20 16.95
N TYR A 182 -7.30 -16.24 16.15
CA TYR A 182 -7.21 -16.31 14.69
C TYR A 182 -6.90 -14.94 14.06
N THR A 183 -6.42 -14.99 12.84
CA THR A 183 -6.21 -13.83 11.94
C THR A 183 -6.34 -14.26 10.50
N SER A 184 -6.20 -13.32 9.56
CA SER A 184 -6.16 -13.60 8.12
C SER A 184 -4.91 -12.99 7.46
N ALA A 185 -4.57 -13.46 6.25
CA ALA A 185 -3.47 -12.86 5.49
C ALA A 185 -3.74 -11.39 5.16
N LYS A 186 -4.99 -11.05 4.88
CA LYS A 186 -5.42 -9.66 4.62
C LYS A 186 -5.24 -8.79 5.87
N ASP A 187 -5.70 -9.25 7.02
CA ASP A 187 -5.61 -8.48 8.27
C ASP A 187 -4.17 -8.26 8.71
N LEU A 188 -3.31 -9.28 8.59
CA LEU A 188 -1.87 -9.13 8.83
C LEU A 188 -1.22 -8.12 7.89
N THR A 189 -1.73 -7.98 6.67
CA THR A 189 -1.27 -6.96 5.73
C THR A 189 -1.68 -5.56 6.17
N LEU A 190 -2.92 -5.37 6.66
CA LEU A 190 -3.39 -4.10 7.23
C LEU A 190 -2.53 -3.67 8.42
N LEU A 191 -2.29 -4.59 9.35
CA LEU A 191 -1.44 -4.36 10.52
C LEU A 191 0.00 -4.01 10.12
N THR A 192 0.58 -4.76 9.17
CA THR A 192 1.94 -4.51 8.67
C THR A 192 2.03 -3.14 8.00
N LYS A 193 1.04 -2.77 7.19
CA LYS A 193 0.98 -1.46 6.54
C LYS A 193 0.89 -0.34 7.58
N ALA A 194 0.06 -0.49 8.59
CA ALA A 194 -0.08 0.48 9.70
C ALA A 194 1.24 0.65 10.47
N LEU A 195 1.91 -0.45 10.81
CA LEU A 195 3.19 -0.45 11.52
C LEU A 195 4.26 0.32 10.73
N ILE A 196 4.44 -0.01 9.46
CA ILE A 196 5.45 0.64 8.60
C ILE A 196 5.14 2.12 8.37
N SER A 197 3.85 2.47 8.20
CA SER A 197 3.45 3.85 7.87
C SER A 197 3.50 4.79 9.06
N LYS A 198 3.08 4.30 10.24
CA LYS A 198 2.98 5.14 11.44
C LYS A 198 4.28 5.20 12.24
N PHE A 199 5.07 4.12 12.22
CA PHE A 199 6.23 3.93 13.09
C PHE A 199 7.45 3.44 12.32
N PRO A 200 7.94 4.21 11.32
CA PRO A 200 9.04 3.78 10.47
C PRO A 200 10.38 3.61 11.23
N GLU A 201 10.57 4.35 12.32
CA GLU A 201 11.79 4.25 13.15
C GLU A 201 11.80 2.92 13.93
N GLU A 202 10.73 2.60 14.66
CA GLU A 202 10.60 1.38 15.45
C GLU A 202 10.46 0.15 14.54
N TYR A 203 9.88 0.32 13.36
CA TYR A 203 9.86 -0.73 12.35
C TYR A 203 11.27 -1.20 11.98
N SER A 204 12.29 -0.34 12.04
CA SER A 204 13.67 -0.70 11.75
C SER A 204 14.20 -1.84 12.62
N TRP A 205 13.68 -2.03 13.84
CA TRP A 205 14.08 -3.11 14.74
C TRP A 205 13.79 -4.50 14.16
N TYR A 206 12.78 -4.62 13.30
CA TYR A 206 12.44 -5.89 12.66
C TYR A 206 13.48 -6.35 11.62
N SER A 207 14.37 -5.45 11.19
CA SER A 207 15.50 -5.75 10.31
C SER A 207 16.77 -6.18 11.06
N GLU A 208 16.82 -6.00 12.39
CA GLU A 208 17.97 -6.38 13.20
C GLU A 208 18.21 -7.89 13.14
N LYS A 209 19.43 -8.28 12.77
CA LYS A 209 19.78 -9.70 12.51
C LYS A 209 20.10 -10.47 13.76
N LYS A 210 20.60 -9.83 14.82
CA LYS A 210 20.99 -10.44 16.08
C LYS A 210 20.75 -9.50 17.27
N PHE A 211 20.57 -10.08 18.42
CA PHE A 211 20.43 -9.38 19.69
C PHE A 211 21.15 -10.19 20.79
N THR A 212 21.86 -9.51 21.67
CA THR A 212 22.55 -10.12 22.82
C THR A 212 21.95 -9.59 24.11
N PHE A 213 21.50 -10.50 24.95
CA PHE A 213 20.98 -10.22 26.30
C PHE A 213 21.54 -11.25 27.27
N ASN A 214 22.00 -10.81 28.45
CA ASN A 214 22.61 -11.68 29.47
C ASN A 214 23.69 -12.63 28.90
N ASN A 215 24.59 -12.10 28.06
CA ASN A 215 25.64 -12.84 27.36
C ASN A 215 25.13 -13.94 26.39
N ILE A 216 23.81 -13.98 26.11
CA ILE A 216 23.23 -14.91 25.16
C ILE A 216 22.92 -14.16 23.86
N THR A 217 23.65 -14.51 22.79
CA THR A 217 23.40 -13.95 21.46
C THR A 217 22.37 -14.79 20.72
N GLN A 218 21.30 -14.18 20.28
CA GLN A 218 20.21 -14.81 19.54
C GLN A 218 20.04 -14.14 18.17
N TYR A 219 19.60 -14.91 17.17
CA TYR A 219 19.49 -14.47 15.78
C TYR A 219 18.04 -14.35 15.36
N ASN A 220 17.75 -13.38 14.51
CA ASN A 220 16.43 -13.20 13.93
C ASN A 220 16.01 -14.48 13.20
N ARG A 221 14.75 -14.88 13.41
CA ARG A 221 14.18 -16.10 12.80
C ARG A 221 13.78 -15.91 11.34
N ASN A 222 13.67 -14.67 10.87
CA ASN A 222 13.43 -14.35 9.47
C ASN A 222 14.73 -14.47 8.67
N LYS A 223 14.98 -15.62 8.07
CA LYS A 223 16.20 -15.89 7.30
C LYS A 223 16.27 -15.11 5.97
N LEU A 224 15.17 -14.52 5.48
CA LEU A 224 15.20 -13.65 4.30
C LEU A 224 16.04 -12.41 4.53
N LEU A 225 16.19 -11.92 5.76
CA LEU A 225 17.08 -10.79 6.09
C LEU A 225 18.56 -11.03 5.68
N TRP A 226 18.98 -12.29 5.53
CA TRP A 226 20.33 -12.63 5.06
C TRP A 226 20.38 -12.98 3.58
N GLN A 227 19.26 -13.46 3.01
CA GLN A 227 19.21 -13.96 1.65
C GLN A 227 18.85 -12.88 0.61
N ASP A 228 18.07 -11.89 1.02
CA ASP A 228 17.64 -10.78 0.16
C ASP A 228 17.88 -9.44 0.90
N PRO A 229 18.87 -8.64 0.47
CA PRO A 229 19.19 -7.36 1.12
C PRO A 229 18.09 -6.31 1.01
N THR A 230 17.07 -6.54 0.16
CA THR A 230 15.93 -5.64 0.01
C THR A 230 14.82 -5.92 1.04
N VAL A 231 14.93 -7.04 1.78
CA VAL A 231 14.01 -7.42 2.85
C VAL A 231 14.40 -6.70 4.14
N ASP A 232 13.44 -5.99 4.73
CA ASP A 232 13.63 -5.20 5.97
C ASP A 232 12.69 -5.60 7.12
N GLY A 233 11.99 -6.72 6.99
CA GLY A 233 11.08 -7.26 8.02
C GLY A 233 10.40 -8.53 7.52
N LEU A 234 9.52 -9.14 8.26
CA LEU A 234 8.92 -8.70 9.50
C LEU A 234 9.00 -9.83 10.56
N LYS A 235 8.10 -10.83 10.47
CA LYS A 235 7.93 -11.80 11.56
C LYS A 235 7.61 -13.19 11.07
N THR A 236 8.19 -14.20 11.75
CA THR A 236 7.88 -15.61 11.55
C THR A 236 6.89 -16.11 12.59
N GLY A 237 6.07 -17.10 12.24
CA GLY A 237 5.20 -17.86 13.13
C GLY A 237 5.36 -19.36 12.91
N HIS A 238 5.12 -20.15 13.97
CA HIS A 238 5.01 -21.59 13.88
C HIS A 238 4.32 -22.16 15.13
N THR A 239 3.32 -22.98 14.90
CA THR A 239 2.79 -24.01 15.80
C THR A 239 2.54 -25.26 14.98
N GLU A 240 2.28 -26.40 15.62
CA GLU A 240 1.96 -27.65 14.89
C GLU A 240 0.68 -27.47 14.04
N SER A 241 -0.32 -26.75 14.57
CA SER A 241 -1.60 -26.49 13.89
C SER A 241 -1.50 -25.42 12.80
N ALA A 242 -0.80 -24.31 13.06
CA ALA A 242 -0.64 -23.22 12.10
C ALA A 242 0.31 -23.55 10.95
N GLY A 243 1.21 -24.53 11.11
CA GLY A 243 2.34 -24.73 10.21
C GLY A 243 3.34 -23.57 10.25
N TYR A 244 4.15 -23.43 9.23
CA TYR A 244 5.18 -22.38 9.16
C TYR A 244 4.65 -21.16 8.42
N CYS A 245 4.69 -20.01 9.10
CA CYS A 245 4.16 -18.73 8.62
C CYS A 245 5.26 -17.67 8.55
N LEU A 246 5.10 -16.70 7.62
CA LEU A 246 6.00 -15.57 7.48
C LEU A 246 5.24 -14.34 6.92
N VAL A 247 5.37 -13.22 7.60
CA VAL A 247 5.08 -11.89 7.05
C VAL A 247 6.41 -11.26 6.66
N THR A 248 6.51 -10.76 5.43
CA THR A 248 7.74 -10.14 4.90
C THR A 248 7.43 -8.80 4.27
N SER A 249 8.32 -7.83 4.48
CA SER A 249 8.37 -6.61 3.69
C SER A 249 9.70 -6.51 2.98
N ALA A 250 9.67 -6.04 1.73
CA ALA A 250 10.84 -5.77 0.93
C ALA A 250 10.66 -4.48 0.15
N LYS A 251 11.75 -3.70 0.00
CA LYS A 251 11.74 -2.44 -0.74
C LYS A 251 12.81 -2.46 -1.83
N ARG A 252 12.40 -2.26 -3.09
CA ARG A 252 13.30 -2.08 -4.23
C ARG A 252 12.99 -0.75 -4.88
N GLU A 253 13.96 0.14 -4.88
CA GLU A 253 13.80 1.51 -5.39
C GLU A 253 12.59 2.23 -4.73
N LYS A 254 11.56 2.56 -5.52
CA LYS A 254 10.35 3.26 -5.05
C LYS A 254 9.20 2.31 -4.69
N MET A 255 9.31 1.02 -5.01
CA MET A 255 8.28 0.02 -4.76
C MET A 255 8.58 -0.75 -3.47
N ARG A 256 7.58 -0.89 -2.59
CA ARG A 256 7.62 -1.76 -1.42
C ARG A 256 6.51 -2.80 -1.53
N LEU A 257 6.85 -4.05 -1.29
CA LEU A 257 5.90 -5.15 -1.23
C LEU A 257 5.75 -5.66 0.20
N ILE A 258 4.52 -6.04 0.55
CA ILE A 258 4.22 -6.84 1.73
C ILE A 258 3.75 -8.20 1.25
N SER A 259 4.38 -9.26 1.75
CA SER A 259 4.02 -10.66 1.47
C SER A 259 3.68 -11.37 2.76
N VAL A 260 2.51 -12.01 2.81
CA VAL A 260 2.05 -12.87 3.90
C VAL A 260 1.91 -14.28 3.36
N VAL A 261 2.59 -15.24 4.00
CA VAL A 261 2.55 -16.67 3.65
C VAL A 261 2.21 -17.46 4.91
N LEU A 262 1.11 -18.21 4.90
CA LEU A 262 0.56 -18.91 6.06
C LEU A 262 0.43 -20.43 5.78
N GLY A 263 0.83 -21.24 6.75
CA GLY A 263 0.59 -22.68 6.71
C GLY A 263 1.43 -23.43 5.69
N THR A 264 2.73 -23.15 5.60
CA THR A 264 3.66 -23.99 4.82
C THR A 264 4.17 -25.17 5.65
N SER A 265 4.70 -26.19 4.98
CA SER A 265 5.13 -27.44 5.62
C SER A 265 6.48 -27.36 6.34
N SER A 266 7.28 -26.30 6.15
CA SER A 266 8.59 -26.19 6.80
C SER A 266 9.11 -24.75 6.85
N ALA A 267 10.10 -24.51 7.75
CA ALA A 267 10.80 -23.25 7.85
C ALA A 267 11.50 -22.85 6.55
N LYS A 268 12.01 -23.81 5.77
CA LYS A 268 12.60 -23.57 4.44
C LYS A 268 11.52 -23.18 3.43
N MET A 269 10.39 -23.87 3.47
CA MET A 269 9.30 -23.61 2.52
C MET A 269 8.72 -22.20 2.68
N ARG A 270 8.41 -21.73 3.90
CA ARG A 270 7.90 -20.36 4.09
C ARG A 270 8.82 -19.29 3.51
N ILE A 271 10.16 -19.48 3.58
CA ILE A 271 11.14 -18.56 3.02
C ILE A 271 11.10 -18.61 1.49
N GLN A 272 11.12 -19.80 0.89
CA GLN A 272 11.09 -19.97 -0.56
C GLN A 272 9.80 -19.42 -1.17
N GLU A 273 8.66 -19.69 -0.55
CA GLU A 273 7.36 -19.25 -1.05
C GLU A 273 7.19 -17.72 -0.91
N SER A 274 7.68 -17.12 0.18
CA SER A 274 7.71 -15.65 0.31
C SER A 274 8.61 -15.00 -0.73
N GLN A 275 9.80 -15.58 -0.99
CA GLN A 275 10.71 -15.08 -2.01
C GLN A 275 10.11 -15.17 -3.43
N LYS A 276 9.37 -16.24 -3.74
CA LYS A 276 8.66 -16.38 -5.03
C LYS A 276 7.63 -15.25 -5.23
N LEU A 277 6.84 -14.94 -4.19
CA LEU A 277 5.86 -13.86 -4.24
C LEU A 277 6.53 -12.49 -4.42
N LEU A 278 7.59 -12.20 -3.67
CA LEU A 278 8.35 -10.96 -3.81
C LEU A 278 8.95 -10.82 -5.22
N ASN A 279 9.58 -11.89 -5.71
CA ASN A 279 10.17 -11.89 -7.05
C ASN A 279 9.13 -11.71 -8.15
N TYR A 280 7.94 -12.34 -8.01
CA TYR A 280 6.83 -12.13 -8.93
C TYR A 280 6.40 -10.67 -8.97
N GLY A 281 6.14 -10.08 -7.81
CA GLY A 281 5.71 -8.68 -7.73
C GLY A 281 6.73 -7.71 -8.32
N PHE A 282 7.98 -7.77 -7.89
CA PHE A 282 9.02 -6.87 -8.39
C PHE A 282 9.41 -7.08 -9.85
N ARG A 283 9.26 -8.30 -10.38
CA ARG A 283 9.59 -8.59 -11.77
C ARG A 283 8.54 -8.07 -12.75
N PHE A 284 7.27 -8.23 -12.41
CA PHE A 284 6.18 -7.99 -13.36
C PHE A 284 5.41 -6.70 -13.13
N PHE A 285 5.62 -6.04 -12.00
CA PHE A 285 4.91 -4.82 -11.64
C PHE A 285 5.85 -3.68 -11.30
N GLU A 286 5.33 -2.47 -11.39
CA GLU A 286 5.99 -1.24 -10.96
C GLU A 286 4.95 -0.29 -10.35
N THR A 287 5.38 0.53 -9.39
CA THR A 287 4.52 1.47 -8.68
C THR A 287 4.98 2.89 -8.96
N HIS A 288 4.02 3.73 -9.33
CA HIS A 288 4.24 5.14 -9.64
C HIS A 288 3.45 6.02 -8.68
N SER A 289 4.09 7.07 -8.18
CA SER A 289 3.43 8.19 -7.51
C SER A 289 2.85 9.11 -8.57
N ILE A 290 1.56 9.29 -8.60
CA ILE A 290 0.86 10.09 -9.60
C ILE A 290 0.68 11.51 -9.09
N TYR A 291 0.02 11.66 -7.93
CA TYR A 291 -0.22 12.95 -7.29
C TYR A 291 0.02 12.87 -5.79
N LYS A 292 0.38 14.02 -5.21
CA LYS A 292 0.50 14.16 -3.77
C LYS A 292 -0.81 14.63 -3.14
N ALA A 293 -1.02 14.27 -1.88
CA ALA A 293 -2.10 14.80 -1.08
C ALA A 293 -2.11 16.33 -1.12
N LYS A 294 -3.29 16.91 -1.27
CA LYS A 294 -3.50 18.37 -1.34
C LYS A 294 -2.76 19.09 -2.47
N GLN A 295 -2.17 18.35 -3.42
CA GLN A 295 -1.65 18.95 -4.65
C GLN A 295 -2.82 19.54 -5.45
N ARG A 296 -2.72 20.82 -5.81
CA ARG A 296 -3.70 21.48 -6.66
C ARG A 296 -3.59 20.97 -8.08
N LEU A 297 -4.64 20.30 -8.55
CA LEU A 297 -4.70 19.68 -9.88
C LEU A 297 -5.35 20.60 -10.91
N ASN A 298 -6.42 21.28 -10.50
CA ASN A 298 -7.17 22.22 -11.34
C ASN A 298 -7.92 23.22 -10.45
N ASP A 299 -8.47 24.26 -11.10
CA ASP A 299 -9.41 25.20 -10.51
C ASP A 299 -10.78 24.99 -11.12
N VAL A 300 -11.81 24.94 -10.28
CA VAL A 300 -13.19 24.77 -10.72
C VAL A 300 -14.04 25.95 -10.24
N LYS A 301 -15.06 26.29 -11.06
CA LYS A 301 -15.94 27.37 -10.75
C LYS A 301 -16.84 27.03 -9.56
N VAL A 302 -17.00 28.03 -8.68
CA VAL A 302 -17.94 27.98 -7.56
C VAL A 302 -18.96 29.10 -7.75
N TRP A 303 -20.21 28.74 -7.63
CA TRP A 303 -21.33 29.68 -7.69
C TRP A 303 -21.70 30.15 -6.29
N GLU A 304 -22.24 31.35 -6.18
CA GLU A 304 -22.75 31.94 -4.94
C GLU A 304 -21.70 32.10 -3.82
N GLY A 305 -20.40 31.91 -4.12
CA GLY A 305 -19.30 31.98 -3.17
C GLY A 305 -18.68 33.38 -3.06
N ASN A 306 -17.94 33.59 -1.95
CA ASN A 306 -17.10 34.78 -1.76
C ASN A 306 -15.89 34.80 -2.71
N ARG A 307 -15.59 33.67 -3.37
CA ARG A 307 -14.61 33.51 -4.44
C ARG A 307 -15.25 32.72 -5.61
N ASP A 308 -14.79 32.97 -6.82
CA ASP A 308 -15.33 32.34 -8.04
C ASP A 308 -14.73 30.98 -8.34
N LEU A 309 -13.58 30.67 -7.74
CA LEU A 309 -12.81 29.46 -8.01
C LEU A 309 -12.39 28.79 -6.71
N VAL A 310 -12.37 27.45 -6.73
CA VAL A 310 -11.78 26.62 -5.68
C VAL A 310 -10.76 25.66 -6.31
N GLY A 311 -9.62 25.48 -5.65
CA GLY A 311 -8.64 24.46 -6.03
C GLY A 311 -9.18 23.05 -5.75
N VAL A 312 -8.97 22.15 -6.70
CA VAL A 312 -9.35 20.73 -6.58
C VAL A 312 -8.12 19.87 -6.50
N GLY A 313 -8.16 18.87 -5.64
CA GLY A 313 -7.07 17.93 -5.45
C GLY A 313 -7.52 16.61 -4.80
N LEU A 314 -6.58 15.85 -4.28
CA LEU A 314 -6.82 14.59 -3.60
C LEU A 314 -6.56 14.71 -2.09
N ALA A 315 -7.35 14.01 -1.28
CA ALA A 315 -7.16 13.99 0.17
C ALA A 315 -5.91 13.20 0.61
N LYS A 316 -5.43 12.25 -0.22
CA LYS A 316 -4.29 11.37 0.06
C LYS A 316 -3.36 11.28 -1.14
N ASP A 317 -2.11 10.88 -0.89
CA ASP A 317 -1.17 10.53 -1.97
C ASP A 317 -1.76 9.44 -2.86
N LEU A 318 -1.65 9.63 -4.17
CA LEU A 318 -2.10 8.66 -5.17
C LEU A 318 -0.94 7.91 -5.78
N TYR A 319 -0.97 6.62 -5.56
CA TYR A 319 -0.06 5.66 -6.18
C TYR A 319 -0.83 4.67 -7.03
N ILE A 320 -0.27 4.27 -8.14
CA ILE A 320 -0.79 3.17 -8.96
C ILE A 320 0.27 2.10 -9.11
N THR A 321 -0.16 0.84 -9.09
CA THR A 321 0.68 -0.32 -9.42
C THR A 321 0.16 -0.96 -10.68
N ILE A 322 1.02 -1.06 -11.66
CA ILE A 322 0.70 -1.52 -13.02
C ILE A 322 1.74 -2.53 -13.51
N PRO A 323 1.44 -3.27 -14.58
CA PRO A 323 2.43 -4.08 -15.25
C PRO A 323 3.62 -3.24 -15.69
N ARG A 324 4.82 -3.79 -15.49
CA ARG A 324 6.07 -3.09 -15.80
C ARG A 324 6.14 -2.67 -17.27
N GLY A 325 6.55 -1.41 -17.51
CA GLY A 325 6.68 -0.83 -18.85
C GLY A 325 5.37 -0.32 -19.46
N GLN A 326 4.25 -0.34 -18.71
CA GLN A 326 2.95 0.11 -19.20
C GLN A 326 2.60 1.56 -18.82
N TYR A 327 3.49 2.27 -18.14
CA TYR A 327 3.20 3.63 -17.67
C TYR A 327 2.78 4.60 -18.78
N LYS A 328 3.31 4.44 -19.99
CA LYS A 328 2.96 5.26 -21.17
C LYS A 328 1.50 5.09 -21.63
N ASN A 329 0.85 3.99 -21.25
CA ASN A 329 -0.52 3.66 -21.61
C ASN A 329 -1.54 4.10 -20.56
N ILE A 330 -1.10 4.82 -19.51
CA ILE A 330 -1.97 5.38 -18.49
C ILE A 330 -2.66 6.62 -19.06
N LYS A 331 -3.97 6.66 -18.88
CA LYS A 331 -4.81 7.85 -19.10
C LYS A 331 -5.38 8.30 -17.77
N ILE A 332 -5.42 9.61 -17.56
CA ILE A 332 -5.96 10.23 -16.34
C ILE A 332 -7.01 11.24 -16.79
N GLU A 333 -8.22 11.04 -16.35
CA GLU A 333 -9.37 11.88 -16.69
C GLU A 333 -10.07 12.31 -15.39
N SER A 334 -10.54 13.55 -15.33
CA SER A 334 -11.29 14.06 -14.19
C SER A 334 -12.70 14.44 -14.61
N THR A 335 -13.66 14.04 -13.80
CA THR A 335 -15.05 14.51 -13.89
C THR A 335 -15.35 15.33 -12.65
N VAL A 336 -15.87 16.54 -12.85
CA VAL A 336 -16.25 17.44 -11.77
C VAL A 336 -17.75 17.65 -11.83
N HIS A 337 -18.42 17.80 -10.69
CA HIS A 337 -19.83 18.10 -10.64
C HIS A 337 -20.13 19.37 -11.45
N PRO A 338 -21.17 19.36 -12.30
CA PRO A 338 -21.42 20.45 -13.25
C PRO A 338 -21.79 21.77 -12.55
N GLU A 339 -22.33 21.70 -11.33
CA GLU A 339 -22.76 22.87 -10.57
C GLU A 339 -22.25 22.75 -9.12
N ILE A 340 -21.24 23.54 -8.80
CA ILE A 340 -20.65 23.61 -7.46
C ILE A 340 -21.04 24.93 -6.84
N LYS A 341 -21.75 24.91 -5.72
CA LYS A 341 -22.22 26.06 -4.97
C LYS A 341 -21.58 26.21 -3.61
N ALA A 342 -21.36 27.44 -3.19
CA ALA A 342 -20.98 27.75 -1.82
C ALA A 342 -22.21 27.62 -0.87
N PRO A 343 -21.98 27.31 0.43
CA PRO A 343 -20.68 27.16 1.06
C PRO A 343 -20.03 25.80 0.77
N LEU A 344 -18.69 25.76 0.66
CA LEU A 344 -17.91 24.54 0.51
C LEU A 344 -16.93 24.39 1.68
N ALA A 345 -16.88 23.22 2.26
CA ALA A 345 -15.86 22.87 3.23
C ALA A 345 -14.61 22.29 2.54
N ALA A 346 -13.43 22.60 3.05
CA ALA A 346 -12.22 21.90 2.63
C ALA A 346 -12.37 20.39 2.88
N GLY A 347 -12.02 19.57 1.88
CA GLY A 347 -12.24 18.11 1.89
C GLY A 347 -13.60 17.66 1.35
N GLN A 348 -14.53 18.57 1.04
CA GLN A 348 -15.80 18.23 0.41
C GLN A 348 -15.58 17.66 -0.99
N GLU A 349 -16.29 16.59 -1.32
CA GLU A 349 -16.26 15.95 -2.64
C GLU A 349 -16.78 16.88 -3.73
N LEU A 350 -16.03 16.98 -4.82
CA LEU A 350 -16.37 17.80 -5.99
C LEU A 350 -16.41 17.01 -7.29
N GLY A 351 -16.05 15.73 -7.27
CA GLY A 351 -16.00 14.88 -8.44
C GLY A 351 -15.07 13.68 -8.29
N ALA A 352 -14.67 13.09 -9.40
CA ALA A 352 -13.84 11.91 -9.45
C ALA A 352 -12.67 12.05 -10.42
N LEU A 353 -11.56 11.38 -10.10
CA LEU A 353 -10.40 11.19 -10.95
C LEU A 353 -10.34 9.72 -11.37
N HIS A 354 -10.44 9.46 -12.66
CA HIS A 354 -10.40 8.13 -13.25
C HIS A 354 -9.03 7.87 -13.84
N ILE A 355 -8.43 6.73 -13.50
CA ILE A 355 -7.16 6.29 -14.06
C ILE A 355 -7.40 5.00 -14.81
N SER A 356 -7.05 5.01 -16.10
CA SER A 356 -7.21 3.87 -16.99
C SER A 356 -5.87 3.38 -17.53
N LEU A 357 -5.77 2.08 -17.72
CA LEU A 357 -4.68 1.43 -18.47
C LEU A 357 -5.27 0.85 -19.74
N GLY A 358 -4.97 1.48 -20.88
CA GLY A 358 -5.74 1.24 -22.11
C GLY A 358 -7.21 1.63 -21.91
N ASP A 359 -8.12 0.70 -22.19
CA ASP A 359 -9.58 0.91 -22.03
C ASP A 359 -10.12 0.48 -20.66
N LYS A 360 -9.26 -0.03 -19.77
CA LYS A 360 -9.67 -0.52 -18.45
C LYS A 360 -9.42 0.52 -17.37
N VAL A 361 -10.46 0.95 -16.66
CA VAL A 361 -10.31 1.74 -15.42
C VAL A 361 -9.66 0.87 -14.36
N ILE A 362 -8.52 1.32 -13.83
CA ILE A 362 -7.72 0.63 -12.82
C ILE A 362 -7.79 1.30 -11.45
N SER A 363 -8.19 2.57 -11.38
CA SER A 363 -8.37 3.30 -10.12
C SER A 363 -9.35 4.45 -10.33
N GLU A 364 -10.16 4.68 -9.30
CA GLU A 364 -11.03 5.85 -9.18
C GLU A 364 -10.77 6.52 -7.84
N GLN A 365 -10.63 7.84 -7.82
CA GLN A 365 -10.31 8.61 -6.63
C GLN A 365 -11.22 9.82 -6.52
N THR A 366 -11.70 10.11 -5.32
CA THR A 366 -12.52 11.29 -5.05
C THR A 366 -11.69 12.56 -5.16
N LEU A 367 -12.14 13.50 -5.98
CA LEU A 367 -11.62 14.86 -6.04
C LEU A 367 -12.31 15.70 -4.95
N VAL A 368 -11.51 16.44 -4.20
CA VAL A 368 -12.01 17.25 -3.08
C VAL A 368 -11.62 18.72 -3.20
N ALA A 369 -12.44 19.58 -2.58
CA ALA A 369 -12.08 20.98 -2.38
C ALA A 369 -10.83 21.10 -1.51
N LEU A 370 -9.85 21.88 -1.94
CA LEU A 370 -8.62 22.12 -1.17
C LEU A 370 -8.79 23.23 -0.14
N ASP A 371 -9.75 24.15 -0.40
CA ASP A 371 -10.02 25.32 0.41
C ASP A 371 -11.50 25.36 0.82
N THR A 372 -11.79 26.04 1.94
CA THR A 372 -13.14 26.42 2.31
C THR A 372 -13.57 27.66 1.49
N ILE A 373 -14.78 27.66 0.95
CA ILE A 373 -15.40 28.77 0.28
C ILE A 373 -16.66 29.15 1.06
N GLU A 374 -16.70 30.36 1.57
CA GLU A 374 -17.86 30.88 2.27
C GLU A 374 -18.89 31.44 1.27
N GLU A 375 -20.12 31.66 1.73
CA GLU A 375 -21.14 32.29 0.93
C GLU A 375 -20.75 33.70 0.51
N GLY A 376 -21.06 34.06 -0.72
CA GLY A 376 -20.91 35.37 -1.25
C GLY A 376 -21.96 36.36 -0.72
N SER A 377 -21.79 37.67 -1.04
CA SER A 377 -22.80 38.69 -0.72
C SER A 377 -24.13 38.37 -1.39
N PHE A 378 -25.22 38.94 -0.86
CA PHE A 378 -26.55 38.76 -1.43
C PHE A 378 -26.62 39.14 -2.92
N ILE A 379 -25.94 40.22 -3.31
CA ILE A 379 -25.88 40.66 -4.71
C ILE A 379 -25.16 39.64 -5.57
N LYS A 380 -24.02 39.06 -5.08
CA LYS A 380 -23.27 38.03 -5.79
C LYS A 380 -24.11 36.77 -6.00
N LYS A 381 -24.82 36.30 -4.97
CA LYS A 381 -25.73 35.18 -5.07
C LYS A 381 -26.82 35.39 -6.13
N LEU A 382 -27.49 36.56 -6.11
CA LEU A 382 -28.53 36.87 -7.08
C LEU A 382 -27.98 36.92 -8.51
N MET A 383 -26.82 37.51 -8.71
CA MET A 383 -26.16 37.55 -10.03
C MET A 383 -25.81 36.13 -10.52
N ASP A 384 -25.29 35.31 -9.66
CA ASP A 384 -24.90 33.92 -10.02
C ASP A 384 -26.13 33.06 -10.31
N GLN A 385 -27.23 33.22 -9.58
CA GLN A 385 -28.49 32.52 -9.85
C GLN A 385 -29.08 32.94 -11.23
N VAL A 386 -29.04 34.23 -11.58
CA VAL A 386 -29.47 34.68 -12.90
C VAL A 386 -28.59 34.06 -14.01
N LYS A 387 -27.26 34.02 -13.82
CA LYS A 387 -26.35 33.40 -14.80
C LYS A 387 -26.61 31.90 -14.96
N LEU A 388 -26.82 31.17 -13.86
CA LEU A 388 -27.17 29.76 -13.89
C LEU A 388 -28.49 29.51 -14.62
N PHE A 389 -29.51 30.35 -14.34
CA PHE A 389 -30.80 30.28 -15.04
C PHE A 389 -30.66 30.49 -16.54
N ILE A 390 -29.89 31.50 -16.96
CA ILE A 390 -29.61 31.74 -18.38
C ILE A 390 -28.88 30.57 -19.01
N SER A 391 -27.85 30.02 -18.34
CA SER A 391 -27.10 28.86 -18.82
C SER A 391 -27.97 27.60 -18.96
N SER A 392 -29.00 27.42 -18.11
CA SER A 392 -29.92 26.28 -18.20
C SER A 392 -30.91 26.38 -19.37
N ILE A 393 -31.13 27.58 -19.93
CA ILE A 393 -32.05 27.78 -21.06
C ILE A 393 -31.31 27.72 -22.41
N PHE A 394 -30.08 28.20 -22.46
CA PHE A 394 -29.33 28.39 -23.70
C PHE A 394 -28.08 27.49 -23.85
N GLY A 395 -27.72 26.70 -22.83
CA GLY A 395 -26.64 25.70 -22.85
C GLY A 395 -27.21 24.34 -23.03
#